data_37573a2d8a4558612c0feffe6e5850bf
#
_entry.id   37573a2d8a4558612c0feffe6e5850bf
#
_cell.length_a   1.000
_cell.length_b   1.000
_cell.length_c   1.000
_cell.angle_alpha   90.00
_cell.angle_beta   90.00
_cell.angle_gamma   90.00
#
_symmetry.space_group_name_H-M   'P 1'
#
loop_
_entity.id
_entity.type
_entity.pdbx_description
1 polymer ?
#
loop_
_entity_poly.entity_id
_entity_poly.type
_entity_poly.pdbx_seq_one_letter_code
_entity_poly.pdbx_strand_id
1 'polypeptide(L)'
;WDQTYKHMNSGEGGLLTTDDAEIAARAIILSGSYMLYERHGAAPPNETFKNIRLETPNCSARLDNLRAAILRAQLPNLDHNIQCWNTRYRAIEKGLRNAPGIRIVDRPQHEFYVGSSIQFHVDGFDADKILAFIGACLARGVELKWFGPEDPVAFTSRYDSWRYLDNIPELPKTLSTLSTTCDMRVPLTFSESDCQLIAEIIADEAEKQTRIN
;
A
#
# COMPACT_ATOMS: atom_id res chain seq x y z
N TRP A 1 2.22 -0.24 -9.26
CA TRP A 1 1.05 0.41 -9.90
C TRP A 1 0.15 -0.58 -10.65
N ASP A 2 0.66 -1.68 -11.15
CA ASP A 2 -0.01 -2.51 -12.16
C ASP A 2 -0.56 -3.83 -11.63
N GLN A 3 -0.31 -4.18 -10.38
CA GLN A 3 -0.84 -5.39 -9.76
C GLN A 3 -2.34 -5.30 -9.53
N THR A 4 -2.99 -6.45 -9.45
CA THR A 4 -4.46 -6.62 -9.34
C THR A 4 -5.13 -5.76 -8.26
N TYR A 5 -4.42 -5.36 -7.22
CA TYR A 5 -4.95 -4.57 -6.08
C TYR A 5 -4.45 -3.13 -6.04
N LYS A 6 -3.88 -2.63 -7.12
CA LYS A 6 -3.39 -1.25 -7.19
C LYS A 6 -4.40 -0.32 -7.86
N HIS A 7 -4.14 0.98 -7.82
CA HIS A 7 -5.04 2.02 -8.32
C HIS A 7 -5.26 1.96 -9.83
N MET A 8 -4.28 1.45 -10.55
CA MET A 8 -4.37 1.05 -11.96
C MET A 8 -3.86 -0.38 -12.07
N ASN A 9 -4.37 -1.15 -13.03
CA ASN A 9 -4.11 -2.58 -13.10
C ASN A 9 -3.92 -3.05 -14.53
N SER A 10 -2.78 -3.68 -14.80
CA SER A 10 -2.50 -4.41 -16.04
C SER A 10 -1.75 -5.74 -15.79
N GLY A 11 -1.77 -6.23 -14.57
CA GLY A 11 -1.07 -7.45 -14.12
C GLY A 11 0.15 -7.13 -13.30
N GLU A 12 1.28 -6.88 -13.91
CA GLU A 12 2.54 -6.53 -13.26
C GLU A 12 3.17 -5.32 -13.95
N GLY A 13 3.95 -4.54 -13.19
CA GLY A 13 4.70 -3.40 -13.70
C GLY A 13 4.85 -2.27 -12.68
N GLY A 14 5.38 -1.16 -13.16
CA GLY A 14 5.58 0.04 -12.36
C GLY A 14 5.78 1.27 -13.23
N LEU A 15 5.69 2.43 -12.62
CA LEU A 15 5.96 3.73 -13.23
C LEU A 15 7.02 4.46 -12.41
N LEU A 16 8.09 4.89 -13.06
CA LEU A 16 9.07 5.80 -12.49
C LEU A 16 8.85 7.20 -13.08
N THR A 17 8.73 8.22 -12.23
CA THR A 17 8.73 9.63 -12.62
C THR A 17 9.89 10.33 -11.96
N THR A 18 10.64 11.14 -12.73
CA THR A 18 11.78 11.88 -12.21
C THR A 18 12.08 13.08 -13.11
N ASP A 19 12.56 14.17 -12.51
CA ASP A 19 13.11 15.33 -13.20
C ASP A 19 14.65 15.24 -13.32
N ASP A 20 15.27 14.20 -12.74
CA ASP A 20 16.70 13.94 -12.82
C ASP A 20 17.01 13.19 -14.11
N ALA A 21 17.78 13.85 -14.99
CA ALA A 21 18.15 13.30 -16.30
C ALA A 21 19.03 12.04 -16.20
N GLU A 22 19.87 11.92 -15.17
CA GLU A 22 20.74 10.75 -14.97
C GLU A 22 19.91 9.54 -14.53
N ILE A 23 18.97 9.72 -13.58
CA ILE A 23 18.05 8.68 -13.14
C ILE A 23 17.19 8.20 -14.32
N ALA A 24 16.66 9.13 -15.12
CA ALA A 24 15.89 8.81 -16.32
C ALA A 24 16.70 7.99 -17.31
N ALA A 25 17.95 8.39 -17.59
CA ALA A 25 18.82 7.67 -18.51
C ALA A 25 19.15 6.26 -18.02
N ARG A 26 19.48 6.05 -16.74
CA ARG A 26 19.72 4.74 -16.14
C ARG A 26 18.49 3.86 -16.20
N ALA A 27 17.30 4.39 -15.89
CA ALA A 27 16.05 3.66 -15.98
C ALA A 27 15.75 3.19 -17.41
N ILE A 28 15.99 4.03 -18.43
CA ILE A 28 15.82 3.70 -19.84
C ILE A 28 16.77 2.58 -20.26
N ILE A 29 18.03 2.61 -19.86
CA ILE A 29 19.00 1.52 -20.16
C ILE A 29 18.58 0.22 -19.46
N LEU A 30 18.25 0.26 -18.16
CA LEU A 30 17.78 -0.89 -17.39
C LEU A 30 16.52 -1.52 -18.00
N SER A 31 15.63 -0.70 -18.56
CA SER A 31 14.39 -1.17 -19.21
C SER A 31 14.64 -1.96 -20.50
N GLY A 32 15.81 -1.92 -21.09
CA GLY A 32 16.18 -2.72 -22.23
C GLY A 32 16.22 -1.99 -23.56
N SER A 33 16.42 -0.69 -23.56
CA SER A 33 16.53 0.12 -24.78
C SER A 33 17.79 -0.19 -25.61
N TYR A 34 18.75 -0.95 -25.08
CA TYR A 34 20.07 -1.22 -25.67
C TYR A 34 20.75 0.11 -26.06
N MET A 35 21.17 0.25 -27.31
CA MET A 35 21.73 1.49 -27.84
C MET A 35 20.71 2.33 -28.61
N LEU A 36 19.40 2.02 -28.44
CA LEU A 36 18.29 2.76 -29.09
C LEU A 36 17.59 3.71 -28.13
N TYR A 37 18.24 4.08 -27.04
CA TYR A 37 17.69 4.94 -25.98
C TYR A 37 17.20 6.30 -26.50
N GLU A 38 17.82 6.84 -27.54
CA GLU A 38 17.43 8.08 -28.22
C GLU A 38 16.02 8.04 -28.83
N ARG A 39 15.48 6.83 -29.09
CA ARG A 39 14.13 6.61 -29.61
C ARG A 39 13.07 6.53 -28.53
N HIS A 40 13.47 6.55 -27.26
CA HIS A 40 12.54 6.51 -26.14
C HIS A 40 11.88 7.88 -25.98
N GLY A 41 10.51 7.94 -25.97
CA GLY A 41 9.75 9.20 -25.96
C GLY A 41 9.98 10.09 -24.74
N ALA A 42 10.51 9.56 -23.63
CA ALA A 42 10.86 10.28 -22.41
C ALA A 42 12.38 10.36 -22.21
N ALA A 43 13.20 10.14 -23.25
CA ALA A 43 14.65 10.19 -23.10
C ALA A 43 15.14 11.61 -22.81
N PRO A 44 16.08 11.78 -21.85
CA PRO A 44 16.83 13.01 -21.69
C PRO A 44 17.77 13.22 -22.91
N PRO A 45 18.44 14.38 -23.03
CA PRO A 45 19.41 14.63 -24.11
C PRO A 45 20.47 13.56 -24.22
N ASN A 46 20.88 13.23 -25.45
CA ASN A 46 21.83 12.14 -25.74
C ASN A 46 23.15 12.24 -25.00
N GLU A 47 23.61 13.43 -24.70
CA GLU A 47 24.84 13.66 -23.91
C GLU A 47 24.76 13.01 -22.52
N THR A 48 23.58 12.95 -21.91
CA THR A 48 23.36 12.31 -20.60
C THR A 48 23.73 10.81 -20.65
N PHE A 49 23.52 10.14 -21.77
CA PHE A 49 23.80 8.72 -21.90
C PHE A 49 25.28 8.38 -22.11
N LYS A 50 26.14 9.34 -22.38
CA LYS A 50 27.50 9.12 -22.86
C LYS A 50 28.31 8.12 -22.02
N ASN A 51 28.26 8.25 -20.70
CA ASN A 51 28.94 7.33 -19.78
C ASN A 51 27.96 6.29 -19.22
N ILE A 52 26.73 6.71 -18.89
CA ILE A 52 25.71 5.88 -18.27
C ILE A 52 25.42 4.60 -19.04
N ARG A 53 25.40 4.68 -20.39
CA ARG A 53 25.15 3.52 -21.26
C ARG A 53 26.21 2.41 -21.16
N LEU A 54 27.40 2.72 -20.70
CA LEU A 54 28.50 1.75 -20.55
C LEU A 54 28.59 1.21 -19.13
N GLU A 55 28.00 1.91 -18.15
CA GLU A 55 28.05 1.58 -16.73
C GLU A 55 26.76 0.92 -16.23
N THR A 56 25.67 1.03 -16.99
CA THR A 56 24.36 0.55 -16.58
C THR A 56 24.00 -0.74 -17.32
N PRO A 57 23.71 -1.84 -16.61
CA PRO A 57 23.30 -3.09 -17.24
C PRO A 57 21.91 -2.99 -17.85
N ASN A 58 21.66 -3.79 -18.88
CA ASN A 58 20.33 -3.98 -19.43
C ASN A 58 19.65 -5.17 -18.73
N CYS A 59 18.55 -4.91 -18.03
CA CYS A 59 17.78 -5.92 -17.28
C CYS A 59 16.47 -6.30 -17.97
N SER A 60 16.19 -5.78 -19.17
CA SER A 60 14.90 -5.98 -19.88
C SER A 60 13.66 -5.67 -19.04
N ALA A 61 13.79 -4.72 -18.10
CA ALA A 61 12.75 -4.35 -17.13
C ALA A 61 11.68 -3.43 -17.73
N ARG A 62 11.27 -3.68 -18.98
CA ARG A 62 10.28 -2.86 -19.68
C ARG A 62 8.85 -3.35 -19.47
N LEU A 63 7.92 -2.40 -19.42
CA LEU A 63 6.51 -2.67 -19.61
C LEU A 63 6.22 -2.84 -21.10
N ASP A 64 5.49 -3.91 -21.49
CA ASP A 64 5.09 -4.10 -22.89
C ASP A 64 3.95 -3.13 -23.30
N ASN A 65 3.81 -2.94 -24.62
CA ASN A 65 2.83 -2.01 -25.18
C ASN A 65 1.38 -2.40 -24.88
N LEU A 66 1.08 -3.70 -24.71
CA LEU A 66 -0.26 -4.18 -24.39
C LEU A 66 -0.66 -3.72 -22.99
N ARG A 67 0.19 -3.96 -21.97
CA ARG A 67 -0.05 -3.49 -20.61
C ARG A 67 -0.08 -1.97 -20.52
N ALA A 68 0.81 -1.30 -21.22
CA ALA A 68 0.81 0.16 -21.29
C ALA A 68 -0.49 0.72 -21.89
N ALA A 69 -1.05 0.08 -22.91
CA ALA A 69 -2.33 0.48 -23.50
C ALA A 69 -3.51 0.29 -22.51
N ILE A 70 -3.50 -0.82 -21.74
CA ILE A 70 -4.50 -1.08 -20.69
C ILE A 70 -4.44 0.01 -19.61
N LEU A 71 -3.23 0.37 -19.14
CA LEU A 71 -3.04 1.44 -18.15
C LEU A 71 -3.45 2.81 -18.69
N ARG A 72 -3.10 3.10 -19.93
CA ARG A 72 -3.45 4.37 -20.58
C ARG A 72 -4.97 4.60 -20.62
N ALA A 73 -5.77 3.55 -20.78
CA ALA A 73 -7.22 3.64 -20.73
C ALA A 73 -7.77 3.92 -19.31
N GLN A 74 -7.05 3.55 -18.27
CA GLN A 74 -7.44 3.77 -16.87
C GLN A 74 -7.03 5.16 -16.35
N LEU A 75 -5.95 5.73 -16.88
CA LEU A 75 -5.35 6.97 -16.39
C LEU A 75 -6.34 8.16 -16.32
N PRO A 76 -7.22 8.39 -17.31
CA PRO A 76 -8.18 9.51 -17.25
C PRO A 76 -9.17 9.44 -16.09
N ASN A 77 -9.40 8.24 -15.53
CA ASN A 77 -10.33 8.02 -14.40
C ASN A 77 -9.63 8.01 -13.03
N LEU A 78 -8.30 8.18 -12.99
CA LEU A 78 -7.53 8.01 -11.75
C LEU A 78 -7.96 9.00 -10.67
N ASP A 79 -8.09 10.29 -11.00
CA ASP A 79 -8.47 11.32 -10.03
C ASP A 79 -9.88 11.11 -9.48
N HIS A 80 -10.83 10.72 -10.35
CA HIS A 80 -12.17 10.35 -9.92
C HIS A 80 -12.15 9.14 -8.97
N ASN A 81 -11.40 8.10 -9.30
CA ASN A 81 -11.26 6.91 -8.46
C ASN A 81 -10.62 7.25 -7.11
N ILE A 82 -9.61 8.13 -7.08
CA ILE A 82 -8.99 8.61 -5.84
C ILE A 82 -10.03 9.30 -4.94
N GLN A 83 -10.86 10.17 -5.50
CA GLN A 83 -11.94 10.81 -4.74
C GLN A 83 -12.93 9.78 -4.18
N CYS A 84 -13.31 8.78 -4.97
CA CYS A 84 -14.17 7.70 -4.54
C CYS A 84 -13.57 6.87 -3.40
N TRP A 85 -12.28 6.53 -3.46
CA TRP A 85 -11.57 5.87 -2.35
C TRP A 85 -11.54 6.73 -1.10
N ASN A 86 -11.19 8.01 -1.25
CA ASN A 86 -11.08 8.93 -0.11
C ASN A 86 -12.42 9.18 0.58
N THR A 87 -13.53 9.16 -0.15
CA THR A 87 -14.88 9.25 0.44
C THR A 87 -15.16 8.04 1.33
N ARG A 88 -14.89 6.82 0.85
CA ARG A 88 -15.05 5.57 1.60
C ARG A 88 -14.13 5.51 2.82
N TYR A 89 -12.87 5.86 2.62
CA TYR A 89 -11.89 5.95 3.71
C TYR A 89 -12.38 6.86 4.83
N ARG A 90 -12.86 8.07 4.50
CA ARG A 90 -13.36 9.03 5.48
C ARG A 90 -14.61 8.52 6.22
N ALA A 91 -15.47 7.76 5.55
CA ALA A 91 -16.63 7.15 6.20
C ALA A 91 -16.21 6.17 7.29
N ILE A 92 -15.23 5.29 6.99
CA ILE A 92 -14.67 4.35 7.97
C ILE A 92 -13.90 5.10 9.07
N GLU A 93 -13.00 6.00 8.69
CA GLU A 93 -12.20 6.80 9.63
C GLU A 93 -13.09 7.54 10.65
N LYS A 94 -14.16 8.16 10.18
CA LYS A 94 -15.13 8.87 11.04
C LYS A 94 -15.76 7.95 12.08
N GLY A 95 -16.14 6.73 11.70
CA GLY A 95 -16.75 5.77 12.62
C GLY A 95 -15.75 5.20 13.63
N LEU A 96 -14.46 5.09 13.26
CA LEU A 96 -13.43 4.53 14.12
C LEU A 96 -12.74 5.55 15.04
N ARG A 97 -12.76 6.85 14.72
CA ARG A 97 -11.95 7.88 15.40
C ARG A 97 -12.20 7.99 16.90
N ASN A 98 -13.39 7.67 17.37
CA ASN A 98 -13.75 7.71 18.78
C ASN A 98 -14.08 6.32 19.36
N ALA A 99 -13.79 5.26 18.63
CA ALA A 99 -14.07 3.90 19.09
C ALA A 99 -13.08 3.50 20.21
N PRO A 100 -13.56 2.95 21.34
CA PRO A 100 -12.69 2.51 22.43
C PRO A 100 -11.66 1.48 21.94
N GLY A 101 -10.40 1.65 22.34
CA GLY A 101 -9.30 0.75 21.97
C GLY A 101 -8.80 0.93 20.54
N ILE A 102 -9.39 1.83 19.74
CA ILE A 102 -8.95 2.12 18.36
C ILE A 102 -8.24 3.48 18.32
N ARG A 103 -7.09 3.52 17.65
CA ARG A 103 -6.37 4.77 17.38
C ARG A 103 -6.06 4.89 15.89
N ILE A 104 -6.64 5.91 15.27
CA ILE A 104 -6.33 6.31 13.89
C ILE A 104 -5.16 7.30 13.92
N VAL A 105 -4.19 7.11 13.03
CA VAL A 105 -3.06 8.04 12.88
C VAL A 105 -3.54 9.26 12.12
N ASP A 106 -3.28 10.45 12.68
CA ASP A 106 -3.61 11.70 12.01
C ASP A 106 -2.72 11.93 10.80
N ARG A 107 -3.32 12.34 9.69
CA ARG A 107 -2.60 12.68 8.47
C ARG A 107 -2.17 14.15 8.49
N PRO A 108 -0.95 14.48 8.04
CA PRO A 108 -0.53 15.86 7.87
C PRO A 108 -1.46 16.61 6.89
N GLN A 109 -1.77 17.89 7.17
CA GLN A 109 -2.70 18.67 6.35
C GLN A 109 -2.26 18.83 4.88
N HIS A 110 -0.95 18.78 4.63
CA HIS A 110 -0.37 18.90 3.29
C HIS A 110 -0.23 17.57 2.56
N GLU A 111 -0.63 16.46 3.19
CA GLU A 111 -0.57 15.14 2.56
C GLU A 111 -1.71 14.95 1.56
N PHE A 112 -1.35 14.65 0.30
CA PHE A 112 -2.30 14.15 -0.68
C PHE A 112 -2.23 12.61 -0.68
N TYR A 113 -3.32 11.96 -0.30
CA TYR A 113 -3.35 10.50 -0.10
C TYR A 113 -4.43 9.80 -0.93
N VAL A 114 -4.30 8.48 -1.05
CA VAL A 114 -5.29 7.61 -1.64
C VAL A 114 -5.75 6.59 -0.60
N GLY A 115 -7.00 6.69 -0.18
CA GLY A 115 -7.61 5.89 0.87
C GLY A 115 -8.06 4.49 0.42
N SER A 116 -7.24 3.78 -0.35
CA SER A 116 -7.54 2.42 -0.84
C SER A 116 -7.36 1.32 0.22
N SER A 117 -6.80 1.67 1.36
CA SER A 117 -6.75 0.86 2.58
C SER A 117 -6.73 1.78 3.80
N ILE A 118 -7.16 1.25 4.95
CA ILE A 118 -7.11 1.95 6.22
C ILE A 118 -6.26 1.14 7.19
N GLN A 119 -5.30 1.82 7.84
CA GLN A 119 -4.51 1.29 8.94
C GLN A 119 -4.94 1.98 10.23
N PHE A 120 -5.04 1.20 11.29
CA PHE A 120 -5.33 1.69 12.63
C PHE A 120 -4.61 0.82 13.67
N HIS A 121 -4.44 1.38 14.86
CA HIS A 121 -3.86 0.67 15.99
C HIS A 121 -4.95 0.22 16.95
N VAL A 122 -4.74 -0.93 17.58
CA VAL A 122 -5.55 -1.42 18.70
C VAL A 122 -4.76 -1.24 19.99
N ASP A 123 -5.09 -0.20 20.75
CA ASP A 123 -4.34 0.18 21.94
C ASP A 123 -4.82 -0.62 23.17
N GLY A 124 -3.86 -1.16 23.94
CA GLY A 124 -4.14 -1.95 25.14
C GLY A 124 -4.54 -3.41 24.87
N PHE A 125 -4.46 -3.88 23.63
CA PHE A 125 -4.70 -5.28 23.29
C PHE A 125 -3.38 -6.06 23.26
N ASP A 126 -3.33 -7.20 23.90
CA ASP A 126 -2.29 -8.21 23.68
C ASP A 126 -2.60 -9.05 22.44
N ALA A 127 -1.71 -9.98 22.10
CA ALA A 127 -1.85 -10.81 20.89
C ALA A 127 -3.13 -11.64 20.89
N ASP A 128 -3.52 -12.20 22.02
CA ASP A 128 -4.72 -13.05 22.13
C ASP A 128 -5.99 -12.22 21.96
N LYS A 129 -6.05 -11.03 22.55
CA LYS A 129 -7.14 -10.07 22.34
C LYS A 129 -7.25 -9.60 20.89
N ILE A 130 -6.11 -9.35 20.23
CA ILE A 130 -6.10 -8.96 18.80
C ILE A 130 -6.64 -10.08 17.93
N LEU A 131 -6.21 -11.32 18.16
CA LEU A 131 -6.71 -12.49 17.43
C LEU A 131 -8.21 -12.71 17.65
N ALA A 132 -8.69 -12.58 18.89
CA ALA A 132 -10.11 -12.65 19.21
C ALA A 132 -10.92 -11.55 18.52
N PHE A 133 -10.41 -10.32 18.54
CA PHE A 133 -11.00 -9.15 17.86
C PHE A 133 -11.13 -9.37 16.36
N ILE A 134 -10.03 -9.79 15.69
CA ILE A 134 -10.02 -10.06 14.25
C ILE A 134 -10.99 -11.19 13.91
N GLY A 135 -11.00 -12.26 14.70
CA GLY A 135 -11.91 -13.38 14.52
C GLY A 135 -13.38 -12.98 14.66
N ALA A 136 -13.71 -12.11 15.62
CA ALA A 136 -15.05 -11.58 15.83
C ALA A 136 -15.49 -10.67 14.65
N CYS A 137 -14.61 -9.79 14.16
CA CYS A 137 -14.85 -8.98 12.96
C CYS A 137 -15.09 -9.87 11.73
N LEU A 138 -14.26 -10.89 11.53
CA LEU A 138 -14.41 -11.83 10.41
C LEU A 138 -15.74 -12.60 10.45
N ALA A 139 -16.18 -13.03 11.63
CA ALA A 139 -17.47 -13.69 11.82
C ALA A 139 -18.67 -12.81 11.42
N ARG A 140 -18.48 -11.48 11.40
CA ARG A 140 -19.46 -10.49 10.93
C ARG A 140 -19.18 -10.00 9.49
N GLY A 141 -18.24 -10.65 8.76
CA GLY A 141 -17.93 -10.37 7.37
C GLY A 141 -16.87 -9.28 7.15
N VAL A 142 -16.18 -8.80 8.20
CA VAL A 142 -15.13 -7.80 8.10
C VAL A 142 -13.75 -8.44 8.25
N GLU A 143 -13.01 -8.57 7.15
CA GLU A 143 -11.67 -9.14 7.14
C GLU A 143 -10.63 -8.07 7.51
N LEU A 144 -9.99 -8.24 8.66
CA LEU A 144 -8.87 -7.44 9.12
C LEU A 144 -7.58 -8.24 9.04
N LYS A 145 -6.47 -7.56 8.77
CA LYS A 145 -5.13 -8.13 8.80
C LYS A 145 -4.30 -7.45 9.87
N TRP A 146 -3.51 -8.23 10.59
CA TRP A 146 -2.64 -7.76 11.66
C TRP A 146 -1.18 -7.98 11.31
N PHE A 147 -0.31 -6.99 11.59
CA PHE A 147 1.12 -7.04 11.28
C PHE A 147 2.00 -7.67 12.39
N GLY A 148 1.41 -8.00 13.56
CA GLY A 148 2.14 -8.45 14.74
C GLY A 148 2.69 -9.88 14.74
N PRO A 149 2.12 -10.87 14.02
CA PRO A 149 2.60 -12.25 14.05
C PRO A 149 4.07 -12.36 13.61
N GLU A 150 4.82 -13.27 14.23
CA GLU A 150 6.19 -13.59 13.82
C GLU A 150 6.22 -14.27 12.45
N ASP A 151 5.28 -15.17 12.20
CA ASP A 151 5.13 -15.81 10.91
C ASP A 151 4.32 -14.91 9.98
N PRO A 152 4.84 -14.62 8.77
CA PRO A 152 4.12 -13.81 7.78
C PRO A 152 2.78 -14.43 7.38
N VAL A 153 1.73 -13.60 7.34
CA VAL A 153 0.40 -14.01 6.88
C VAL A 153 -0.03 -13.12 5.73
N ALA A 154 -0.19 -13.68 4.54
CA ALA A 154 -0.49 -12.96 3.30
C ALA A 154 0.55 -11.83 3.06
N PHE A 155 0.14 -10.57 2.97
CA PHE A 155 1.06 -9.43 2.79
C PHE A 155 1.50 -8.80 4.12
N THR A 156 0.96 -9.25 5.26
CA THR A 156 1.39 -8.77 6.58
C THR A 156 2.62 -9.53 7.03
N SER A 157 3.71 -8.83 7.25
CA SER A 157 4.97 -9.41 7.71
C SER A 157 5.74 -8.43 8.57
N ARG A 158 6.49 -8.96 9.51
CA ARG A 158 7.50 -8.20 10.26
C ARG A 158 8.82 -8.24 9.50
N TYR A 159 9.63 -7.19 9.64
CA TYR A 159 10.94 -7.12 8.99
C TYR A 159 11.90 -8.22 9.49
N ASP A 160 11.71 -8.71 10.72
CA ASP A 160 12.52 -9.75 11.38
C ASP A 160 12.04 -11.19 11.09
N SER A 161 10.96 -11.38 10.34
CA SER A 161 10.48 -12.68 9.90
C SER A 161 11.36 -13.32 8.81
N TRP A 162 12.08 -12.50 8.04
CA TRP A 162 12.81 -12.94 6.86
C TRP A 162 14.23 -13.38 7.18
N ARG A 163 14.65 -14.54 6.65
CA ARG A 163 15.93 -15.21 6.94
C ARG A 163 16.96 -15.12 5.81
N TYR A 164 16.69 -14.30 4.81
CA TYR A 164 17.59 -14.05 3.69
C TYR A 164 18.54 -12.85 3.92
N LEU A 165 18.45 -12.23 5.10
CA LEU A 165 19.36 -11.19 5.55
C LEU A 165 20.24 -11.75 6.66
N ASP A 166 21.56 -11.63 6.53
CA ASP A 166 22.52 -12.13 7.51
C ASP A 166 22.49 -11.37 8.83
N ASN A 167 22.18 -10.08 8.78
CA ASN A 167 22.10 -9.21 9.94
C ASN A 167 20.77 -8.46 9.95
N ILE A 168 19.87 -8.85 10.82
CA ILE A 168 18.59 -8.18 11.04
C ILE A 168 18.80 -7.12 12.13
N PRO A 169 18.59 -5.81 11.86
CA PRO A 169 18.75 -4.77 12.87
C PRO A 169 17.66 -4.85 13.95
N GLU A 170 18.00 -4.50 15.18
CA GLU A 170 16.98 -4.33 16.22
C GLU A 170 16.22 -3.02 16.01
N LEU A 171 14.91 -3.12 15.75
CA LEU A 171 14.01 -1.98 15.50
C LEU A 171 12.83 -1.99 16.49
N PRO A 172 13.07 -1.72 17.80
CA PRO A 172 12.05 -1.88 18.82
C PRO A 172 10.83 -0.99 18.63
N LYS A 173 11.00 0.23 18.09
CA LYS A 173 9.89 1.13 17.75
C LYS A 173 9.03 0.56 16.61
N THR A 174 9.65 -0.04 15.60
CA THR A 174 8.95 -0.69 14.49
C THR A 174 8.15 -1.88 14.99
N LEU A 175 8.75 -2.75 15.83
CA LEU A 175 8.05 -3.88 16.43
C LEU A 175 6.86 -3.43 17.27
N SER A 176 7.05 -2.42 18.13
CA SER A 176 5.96 -1.85 18.93
C SER A 176 4.82 -1.29 18.07
N THR A 177 5.13 -0.67 16.94
CA THR A 177 4.11 -0.18 16.00
C THR A 177 3.37 -1.34 15.33
N LEU A 178 4.11 -2.30 14.76
CA LEU A 178 3.53 -3.44 14.05
C LEU A 178 2.67 -4.32 14.96
N SER A 179 3.07 -4.49 16.23
CA SER A 179 2.34 -5.32 17.20
C SER A 179 0.89 -4.88 17.44
N THR A 180 0.55 -3.64 17.15
CA THR A 180 -0.81 -3.09 17.32
C THR A 180 -1.49 -2.71 16.00
N THR A 181 -0.77 -2.77 14.88
CA THR A 181 -1.29 -2.29 13.59
C THR A 181 -2.18 -3.32 12.92
N CYS A 182 -3.42 -2.92 12.65
CA CYS A 182 -4.35 -3.62 11.77
C CYS A 182 -4.50 -2.88 10.43
N ASP A 183 -4.81 -3.63 9.37
CA ASP A 183 -5.04 -3.13 8.00
C ASP A 183 -6.32 -3.72 7.43
N MET A 184 -7.04 -2.91 6.68
CA MET A 184 -8.17 -3.34 5.86
C MET A 184 -8.15 -2.67 4.50
N ARG A 185 -8.43 -3.44 3.45
CA ARG A 185 -8.64 -2.91 2.10
C ARG A 185 -9.98 -2.21 1.99
N VAL A 186 -10.01 -1.13 1.22
CA VAL A 186 -11.21 -0.32 0.94
C VAL A 186 -11.47 -0.34 -0.57
N PRO A 187 -12.08 -1.40 -1.13
CA PRO A 187 -12.35 -1.50 -2.56
C PRO A 187 -13.44 -0.52 -2.99
N LEU A 188 -13.39 -0.08 -4.26
CA LEU A 188 -14.41 0.80 -4.84
C LEU A 188 -15.79 0.16 -4.97
N THR A 189 -15.89 -1.16 -4.82
CA THR A 189 -17.16 -1.90 -4.83
C THR A 189 -18.00 -1.70 -3.58
N PHE A 190 -17.41 -1.23 -2.47
CA PHE A 190 -18.17 -0.88 -1.28
C PHE A 190 -18.94 0.43 -1.52
N SER A 191 -20.17 0.50 -1.03
CA SER A 191 -20.90 1.76 -0.89
C SER A 191 -20.43 2.53 0.36
N GLU A 192 -20.83 3.78 0.50
CA GLU A 192 -20.57 4.55 1.73
C GLU A 192 -21.30 3.94 2.95
N SER A 193 -22.51 3.38 2.74
CA SER A 193 -23.25 2.68 3.80
C SER A 193 -22.55 1.39 4.24
N ASP A 194 -21.94 0.64 3.31
CA ASP A 194 -21.12 -0.51 3.68
C ASP A 194 -19.92 -0.08 4.53
N CYS A 195 -19.27 1.02 4.16
CA CYS A 195 -18.14 1.58 4.92
C CYS A 195 -18.55 2.02 6.33
N GLN A 196 -19.74 2.59 6.50
CA GLN A 196 -20.29 2.95 7.82
C GLN A 196 -20.56 1.70 8.65
N LEU A 197 -21.22 0.69 8.07
CA LEU A 197 -21.48 -0.58 8.74
C LEU A 197 -20.18 -1.31 9.14
N ILE A 198 -19.18 -1.32 8.28
CA ILE A 198 -17.85 -1.88 8.58
C ILE A 198 -17.24 -1.17 9.79
N ALA A 199 -17.29 0.16 9.83
CA ALA A 199 -16.76 0.92 10.96
C ALA A 199 -17.52 0.62 12.27
N GLU A 200 -18.85 0.49 12.22
CA GLU A 200 -19.68 0.10 13.36
C GLU A 200 -19.28 -1.30 13.87
N ILE A 201 -19.11 -2.28 12.98
CA ILE A 201 -18.70 -3.63 13.35
C ILE A 201 -17.33 -3.61 14.05
N ILE A 202 -16.35 -2.92 13.47
CA ILE A 202 -15.00 -2.82 14.05
C ILE A 202 -15.07 -2.15 15.44
N ALA A 203 -15.80 -1.04 15.57
CA ALA A 203 -15.95 -0.31 16.83
C ALA A 203 -16.61 -1.16 17.93
N ASP A 204 -17.71 -1.86 17.59
CA ASP A 204 -18.42 -2.74 18.51
C ASP A 204 -17.52 -3.86 19.04
N GLU A 205 -16.79 -4.54 18.14
CA GLU A 205 -15.93 -5.66 18.54
C GLU A 205 -14.71 -5.16 19.33
N ALA A 206 -14.16 -3.99 19.02
CA ALA A 206 -13.10 -3.38 19.81
C ALA A 206 -13.58 -3.01 21.23
N GLU A 207 -14.78 -2.40 21.36
CA GLU A 207 -15.37 -2.07 22.64
C GLU A 207 -15.59 -3.31 23.53
N LYS A 208 -16.06 -4.43 22.95
CA LYS A 208 -16.19 -5.70 23.68
C LYS A 208 -14.85 -6.17 24.25
N GLN A 209 -13.77 -6.10 23.47
CA GLN A 209 -12.43 -6.50 23.95
C GLN A 209 -11.88 -5.56 25.01
N THR A 210 -12.20 -4.28 25.00
CA THR A 210 -11.80 -3.36 26.08
C THR A 210 -12.50 -3.61 27.40
N ARG A 211 -13.69 -4.23 27.39
CA ARG A 211 -14.46 -4.58 28.60
C ARG A 211 -14.08 -5.91 29.22
N ILE A 212 -13.34 -6.77 28.51
CA ILE A 212 -12.82 -8.03 29.00
C ILE A 212 -11.50 -7.74 29.71
N ASN A 213 -11.56 -7.58 31.04
CA ASN A 213 -10.39 -7.42 31.92
C ASN A 213 -9.88 -8.79 32.38
#